data_78a1a7bbb7b73c4f448d5b9e695f23d1
#
_entry.id   78a1a7bbb7b73c4f448d5b9e695f23d1
#
_cell.length_a   1.000
_cell.length_b   1.000
_cell.length_c   1.000
_cell.angle_alpha   90.00
_cell.angle_beta   90.00
_cell.angle_gamma   90.00
#
_symmetry.space_group_name_H-M   'P 1'
#
loop_
_entity.id
_entity.type
_entity.pdbx_description
1 polymer ?
#
loop_
_entity_poly.entity_id
_entity_poly.type
_entity_poly.pdbx_seq_one_letter_code
_entity_poly.pdbx_strand_id
1 'polypeptide(L)'
;MGAMQVTMIDENKYAETMTDVVLPALEQCCEEGWFDPSAAERSAGIEPLSGIMDTGGRSGQLHYLCYDSAKFDAIREQGATATFRGAIVISHGFTEFAEKYDELVWYFLLAGYSVCVLEHRGHGKSARDVDNRCMVWIDDWQRYVADLAGFAETIGQQYAAGMPLNLFCHSMGGGIGAAVLER
;
A
#
# COMPACT_ATOMS: atom_id res chain seq x y z
N MET A 1 28.76 9.16 5.43
CA MET A 1 27.29 9.02 5.56
C MET A 1 27.04 8.01 6.65
N GLY A 2 26.59 8.46 7.83
CA GLY A 2 26.22 7.54 8.91
C GLY A 2 25.00 6.74 8.50
N ALA A 3 25.03 5.42 8.73
CA ALA A 3 23.85 4.58 8.54
C ALA A 3 22.74 5.12 9.45
N MET A 4 21.58 5.41 8.89
CA MET A 4 20.43 5.81 9.68
C MET A 4 19.95 4.59 10.45
N GLN A 5 20.00 4.67 11.77
CA GLN A 5 19.56 3.59 12.65
C GLN A 5 18.08 3.81 12.95
N VAL A 6 17.24 2.98 12.34
CA VAL A 6 15.81 2.92 12.71
C VAL A 6 15.70 2.21 14.07
N THR A 7 15.16 2.90 15.06
CA THR A 7 14.95 2.31 16.39
C THR A 7 13.65 1.49 16.35
N MET A 8 13.75 0.22 16.69
CA MET A 8 12.59 -0.67 16.80
C MET A 8 11.78 -0.34 18.04
N ILE A 9 10.49 -0.58 17.99
CA ILE A 9 9.58 -0.44 19.14
C ILE A 9 9.99 -1.48 20.21
N ASP A 10 10.05 -1.02 21.48
CA ASP A 10 10.28 -1.93 22.61
C ASP A 10 9.07 -2.87 22.77
N GLU A 11 9.30 -4.17 22.67
CA GLU A 11 8.25 -5.19 22.78
C GLU A 11 7.45 -5.09 24.09
N ASN A 12 8.08 -4.68 25.20
CA ASN A 12 7.41 -4.52 26.48
C ASN A 12 6.47 -3.30 26.52
N LYS A 13 6.62 -2.36 25.58
CA LYS A 13 5.81 -1.15 25.44
C LYS A 13 5.07 -1.11 24.11
N TYR A 14 5.00 -2.23 23.41
CA TYR A 14 4.48 -2.29 22.04
C TYR A 14 3.07 -1.68 21.92
N ALA A 15 2.13 -2.14 22.72
CA ALA A 15 0.74 -1.69 22.65
C ALA A 15 0.61 -0.18 22.98
N GLU A 16 1.31 0.29 24.01
CA GLU A 16 1.34 1.70 24.40
C GLU A 16 1.96 2.56 23.28
N THR A 17 3.12 2.16 22.75
CA THR A 17 3.80 2.88 21.68
C THR A 17 2.97 2.93 20.39
N MET A 18 2.35 1.81 20.01
CA MET A 18 1.46 1.79 18.86
C MET A 18 0.28 2.74 19.04
N THR A 19 -0.40 2.69 20.20
CA THR A 19 -1.61 3.49 20.46
C THR A 19 -1.32 4.98 20.60
N ASP A 20 -0.27 5.33 21.35
CA ASP A 20 -0.04 6.70 21.77
C ASP A 20 0.90 7.49 20.85
N VAL A 21 1.70 6.79 20.03
CA VAL A 21 2.72 7.42 19.18
C VAL A 21 2.52 7.06 17.71
N VAL A 22 2.52 5.77 17.36
CA VAL A 22 2.58 5.33 15.96
C VAL A 22 1.29 5.65 15.23
N LEU A 23 0.16 5.14 15.70
CA LEU A 23 -1.12 5.32 15.01
C LEU A 23 -1.53 6.79 14.88
N PRO A 24 -1.40 7.66 15.91
CA PRO A 24 -1.69 9.08 15.74
C PRO A 24 -0.77 9.80 14.74
N ALA A 25 0.50 9.39 14.64
CA ALA A 25 1.42 9.96 13.66
C ALA A 25 1.09 9.49 12.24
N LEU A 26 0.76 8.21 12.07
CA LEU A 26 0.34 7.67 10.78
C LEU A 26 -0.94 8.34 10.29
N GLU A 27 -1.93 8.55 11.15
CA GLU A 27 -3.19 9.23 10.81
C GLU A 27 -2.94 10.65 10.25
N GLN A 28 -1.98 11.39 10.81
CA GLN A 28 -1.65 12.75 10.37
C GLN A 28 -0.97 12.80 9.00
N CYS A 29 -0.26 11.77 8.59
CA CYS A 29 0.44 11.71 7.30
C CYS A 29 -0.23 10.79 6.27
N CYS A 30 -1.33 10.13 6.64
CA CYS A 30 -2.09 9.23 5.80
C CYS A 30 -3.03 9.99 4.85
N GLU A 31 -3.09 9.49 3.62
CA GLU A 31 -4.10 9.84 2.62
C GLU A 31 -4.80 8.55 2.17
N GLU A 32 -6.11 8.49 2.37
CA GLU A 32 -6.96 7.41 1.88
C GLU A 32 -7.45 7.74 0.47
N GLY A 33 -7.43 6.76 -0.42
CA GLY A 33 -7.88 6.97 -1.78
C GLY A 33 -8.40 5.71 -2.47
N TRP A 34 -8.83 5.91 -3.72
CA TRP A 34 -9.45 4.87 -4.54
C TRP A 34 -8.83 4.88 -5.93
N PHE A 35 -8.32 3.73 -6.35
CA PHE A 35 -7.69 3.51 -7.64
C PHE A 35 -8.67 2.83 -8.62
N ASP A 36 -8.77 3.35 -9.84
CA ASP A 36 -9.55 2.72 -10.91
C ASP A 36 -8.63 1.82 -11.75
N PRO A 37 -8.74 0.50 -11.65
CA PRO A 37 -7.86 -0.44 -12.35
C PRO A 37 -8.20 -0.60 -13.83
N SER A 38 -9.31 -0.07 -14.32
CA SER A 38 -9.81 -0.35 -15.68
C SER A 38 -8.81 0.02 -16.79
N ALA A 39 -8.02 1.07 -16.59
CA ALA A 39 -6.99 1.45 -17.56
C ALA A 39 -5.82 0.46 -17.56
N ALA A 40 -5.39 -0.02 -16.40
CA ALA A 40 -4.32 -0.99 -16.24
C ALA A 40 -4.74 -2.37 -16.81
N GLU A 41 -5.98 -2.79 -16.56
CA GLU A 41 -6.56 -4.01 -17.13
C GLU A 41 -6.55 -3.95 -18.66
N ARG A 42 -7.04 -2.87 -19.27
CA ARG A 42 -7.01 -2.67 -20.72
C ARG A 42 -5.60 -2.69 -21.28
N SER A 43 -4.65 -2.04 -20.62
CA SER A 43 -3.24 -2.06 -21.02
C SER A 43 -2.63 -3.44 -20.97
N ALA A 44 -3.12 -4.29 -20.07
CA ALA A 44 -2.72 -5.70 -19.95
C ALA A 44 -3.47 -6.63 -20.93
N GLY A 45 -4.40 -6.13 -21.73
CA GLY A 45 -5.23 -6.92 -22.63
C GLY A 45 -6.32 -7.73 -21.94
N ILE A 46 -6.70 -7.31 -20.72
CA ILE A 46 -7.74 -7.95 -19.94
C ILE A 46 -9.04 -7.16 -20.12
N GLU A 47 -10.10 -7.84 -20.53
CA GLU A 47 -11.43 -7.21 -20.60
C GLU A 47 -11.98 -7.03 -19.17
N PRO A 48 -12.40 -5.81 -18.79
CA PRO A 48 -13.05 -5.60 -17.50
C PRO A 48 -14.31 -6.47 -17.40
N LEU A 49 -14.48 -7.13 -16.26
CA LEU A 49 -15.70 -7.90 -16.01
C LEU A 49 -16.89 -6.95 -15.96
N SER A 50 -17.87 -7.21 -16.81
CA SER A 50 -19.14 -6.47 -16.81
C SER A 50 -20.15 -7.16 -15.87
N GLY A 51 -20.85 -6.37 -15.05
CA GLY A 51 -21.96 -6.85 -14.21
C GLY A 51 -21.57 -7.41 -12.86
N ILE A 52 -20.38 -7.10 -12.38
CA ILE A 52 -19.96 -7.47 -11.03
C ILE A 52 -20.67 -6.59 -10.01
N MET A 53 -21.21 -7.23 -8.97
CA MET A 53 -21.87 -6.54 -7.89
C MET A 53 -20.85 -5.88 -6.99
N ASP A 54 -21.01 -4.59 -6.76
CA ASP A 54 -20.25 -3.87 -5.77
C ASP A 54 -20.79 -4.20 -4.38
N THR A 55 -20.01 -4.92 -3.61
CA THR A 55 -20.39 -5.37 -2.26
C THR A 55 -19.93 -4.44 -1.16
N GLY A 56 -19.78 -3.16 -1.44
CA GLY A 56 -19.59 -2.15 -0.41
C GLY A 56 -18.34 -1.30 -0.51
N GLY A 57 -17.72 -1.24 -1.69
CA GLY A 57 -16.75 -0.22 -2.06
C GLY A 57 -17.34 0.71 -3.11
N ARG A 58 -16.52 1.55 -3.69
CA ARG A 58 -16.86 2.23 -4.94
C ARG A 58 -16.74 1.21 -6.07
N SER A 59 -17.76 1.10 -6.89
CA SER A 59 -17.88 0.06 -7.92
C SER A 59 -16.59 -0.12 -8.73
N GLY A 60 -16.00 -1.31 -8.66
CA GLY A 60 -14.79 -1.68 -9.37
C GLY A 60 -13.49 -1.04 -8.88
N GLN A 61 -13.53 -0.09 -7.93
CA GLN A 61 -12.34 0.60 -7.47
C GLN A 61 -11.60 -0.15 -6.35
N LEU A 62 -10.29 0.05 -6.30
CA LEU A 62 -9.42 -0.51 -5.29
C LEU A 62 -9.03 0.56 -4.27
N HIS A 63 -9.15 0.19 -3.02
CA HIS A 63 -8.81 1.05 -1.89
C HIS A 63 -7.30 1.07 -1.67
N TYR A 64 -6.77 2.21 -1.25
CA TYR A 64 -5.38 2.32 -0.83
C TYR A 64 -5.19 3.34 0.29
N LEU A 65 -4.12 3.16 1.04
CA LEU A 65 -3.59 4.14 1.99
C LEU A 65 -2.19 4.54 1.53
N CYS A 66 -1.93 5.85 1.49
CA CYS A 66 -0.59 6.38 1.25
C CYS A 66 -0.15 7.27 2.41
N TYR A 67 1.09 7.11 2.82
CA TYR A 67 1.70 7.83 3.92
C TYR A 67 2.85 8.69 3.38
N ASP A 68 2.70 10.01 3.50
CA ASP A 68 3.64 10.97 2.96
C ASP A 68 4.77 11.25 3.95
N SER A 69 6.01 10.92 3.56
CA SER A 69 7.19 11.17 4.39
C SER A 69 7.42 12.65 4.69
N ALA A 70 7.02 13.57 3.81
CA ALA A 70 7.17 15.00 4.05
C ALA A 70 6.20 15.48 5.14
N LYS A 71 4.95 14.98 5.14
CA LYS A 71 4.00 15.23 6.23
C LYS A 71 4.48 14.59 7.53
N PHE A 72 4.99 13.38 7.47
CA PHE A 72 5.56 12.68 8.63
C PHE A 72 6.74 13.45 9.23
N ASP A 73 7.67 13.95 8.40
CA ASP A 73 8.80 14.74 8.86
C ASP A 73 8.39 16.06 9.53
N ALA A 74 7.25 16.65 9.11
CA ALA A 74 6.72 17.88 9.73
C ALA A 74 6.19 17.68 11.16
N ILE A 75 5.77 16.46 11.53
CA ILE A 75 5.25 16.12 12.87
C ILE A 75 6.29 15.46 13.77
N ARG A 76 7.44 15.07 13.24
CA ARG A 76 8.55 14.54 14.05
C ARG A 76 9.17 15.63 14.91
N GLU A 77 9.66 15.23 16.08
CA GLU A 77 10.45 16.13 16.92
C GLU A 77 11.70 16.63 16.20
N GLN A 78 12.09 17.86 16.50
CA GLN A 78 13.16 18.61 15.84
C GLN A 78 14.46 17.80 15.74
N GLY A 79 15.02 17.75 14.53
CA GLY A 79 16.33 17.17 14.23
C GLY A 79 16.36 15.72 13.80
N ALA A 80 15.19 15.07 13.64
CA ALA A 80 15.07 13.66 13.28
C ALA A 80 14.63 13.42 11.83
N THR A 81 14.70 14.40 10.95
CA THR A 81 14.32 14.24 9.53
C THR A 81 15.28 13.29 8.81
N ALA A 82 14.71 12.25 8.22
CA ALA A 82 15.47 11.37 7.35
C ALA A 82 15.63 12.01 5.96
N THR A 83 16.76 11.76 5.31
CA THR A 83 16.89 12.09 3.89
C THR A 83 15.85 11.30 3.11
N PHE A 84 15.04 11.98 2.30
CA PHE A 84 14.06 11.32 1.44
C PHE A 84 14.73 10.35 0.46
N ARG A 85 14.20 9.14 0.37
CA ARG A 85 14.77 8.04 -0.41
C ARG A 85 13.86 7.54 -1.54
N GLY A 86 12.64 8.07 -1.64
CA GLY A 86 11.63 7.64 -2.60
C GLY A 86 10.43 7.01 -1.93
N ALA A 87 9.76 6.10 -2.63
CA ALA A 87 8.57 5.45 -2.10
C ALA A 87 8.67 3.93 -2.11
N ILE A 88 7.83 3.31 -1.29
CA ILE A 88 7.64 1.87 -1.23
C ILE A 88 6.15 1.58 -1.46
N VAL A 89 5.84 0.76 -2.45
CA VAL A 89 4.50 0.18 -2.61
C VAL A 89 4.48 -1.17 -1.90
N ILE A 90 3.51 -1.36 -1.01
CA ILE A 90 3.28 -2.62 -0.31
C ILE A 90 2.22 -3.42 -1.05
N SER A 91 2.58 -4.65 -1.44
CA SER A 91 1.70 -5.68 -1.97
C SER A 91 1.50 -6.75 -0.91
N HIS A 92 0.34 -6.75 -0.28
CA HIS A 92 0.03 -7.56 0.89
C HIS A 92 -0.28 -9.04 0.54
N GLY A 93 -0.32 -9.88 1.55
CA GLY A 93 -0.63 -11.30 1.45
C GLY A 93 -2.14 -11.59 1.35
N PHE A 94 -2.47 -12.87 1.14
CA PHE A 94 -3.86 -13.33 1.11
C PHE A 94 -4.56 -13.07 2.45
N THR A 95 -5.80 -12.60 2.40
CA THR A 95 -6.64 -12.24 3.55
C THR A 95 -6.10 -11.10 4.44
N GLU A 96 -5.15 -10.31 3.94
CA GLU A 96 -4.63 -9.15 4.64
C GLU A 96 -5.30 -7.84 4.19
N PHE A 97 -4.99 -6.76 4.86
CA PHE A 97 -5.52 -5.41 4.62
C PHE A 97 -4.48 -4.36 5.05
N ALA A 98 -4.70 -3.10 4.68
CA ALA A 98 -3.66 -2.07 4.77
C ALA A 98 -3.17 -1.83 6.20
N GLU A 99 -4.06 -1.70 7.17
CA GLU A 99 -3.72 -1.36 8.56
C GLU A 99 -2.89 -2.44 9.27
N LYS A 100 -2.85 -3.66 8.72
CA LYS A 100 -1.97 -4.71 9.22
C LYS A 100 -0.48 -4.37 9.08
N TYR A 101 -0.16 -3.41 8.23
CA TYR A 101 1.20 -2.98 7.94
C TYR A 101 1.63 -1.71 8.68
N ASP A 102 0.82 -1.16 9.58
CA ASP A 102 1.08 0.13 10.25
C ASP A 102 2.45 0.20 10.92
N GLU A 103 2.87 -0.85 11.63
CA GLU A 103 4.21 -0.90 12.23
C GLU A 103 5.31 -0.87 11.17
N LEU A 104 5.15 -1.59 10.07
CA LEU A 104 6.12 -1.62 8.99
C LEU A 104 6.17 -0.26 8.25
N VAL A 105 5.01 0.35 8.03
CA VAL A 105 4.88 1.71 7.49
C VAL A 105 5.65 2.70 8.36
N TRP A 106 5.48 2.62 9.68
CA TRP A 106 6.22 3.43 10.63
C TRP A 106 7.74 3.32 10.43
N TYR A 107 8.28 2.11 10.31
CA TYR A 107 9.72 1.94 10.10
C TYR A 107 10.19 2.45 8.74
N PHE A 108 9.40 2.32 7.70
CA PHE A 108 9.74 2.87 6.38
C PHE A 108 9.73 4.40 6.37
N LEU A 109 8.77 5.03 7.04
CA LEU A 109 8.74 6.48 7.23
C LEU A 109 9.95 6.97 8.02
N LEU A 110 10.30 6.30 9.12
CA LEU A 110 11.53 6.57 9.87
C LEU A 110 12.77 6.42 8.99
N ALA A 111 12.76 5.53 8.04
CA ALA A 111 13.84 5.31 7.08
C ALA A 111 13.86 6.33 5.93
N GLY A 112 12.88 7.22 5.82
CA GLY A 112 12.81 8.29 4.81
C GLY A 112 12.10 7.89 3.53
N TYR A 113 11.22 6.90 3.57
CA TYR A 113 10.36 6.52 2.43
C TYR A 113 8.93 6.99 2.66
N SER A 114 8.27 7.47 1.61
CA SER A 114 6.81 7.47 1.55
C SER A 114 6.32 6.04 1.32
N VAL A 115 5.13 5.69 1.80
CA VAL A 115 4.64 4.32 1.71
C VAL A 115 3.22 4.32 1.16
N CYS A 116 2.95 3.48 0.17
CA CYS A 116 1.62 3.29 -0.40
C CYS A 116 1.21 1.82 -0.27
N VAL A 117 0.08 1.54 0.34
CA VAL A 117 -0.46 0.20 0.53
C VAL A 117 -1.69 0.05 -0.34
N LEU A 118 -1.61 -0.78 -1.38
CA LEU A 118 -2.78 -1.14 -2.19
C LEU A 118 -3.48 -2.32 -1.53
N GLU A 119 -4.76 -2.18 -1.23
CA GLU A 119 -5.59 -3.33 -0.91
C GLU A 119 -6.00 -4.04 -2.20
N HIS A 120 -5.51 -5.25 -2.36
CA HIS A 120 -5.81 -6.04 -3.54
C HIS A 120 -7.31 -6.29 -3.68
N ARG A 121 -7.77 -6.42 -4.92
CA ARG A 121 -9.14 -6.81 -5.27
C ARG A 121 -9.58 -8.01 -4.41
N GLY A 122 -10.79 -7.95 -3.86
CA GLY A 122 -11.30 -8.96 -2.93
C GLY A 122 -10.83 -8.81 -1.47
N HIS A 123 -9.98 -7.83 -1.14
CA HIS A 123 -9.44 -7.63 0.20
C HIS A 123 -9.82 -6.25 0.77
N GLY A 124 -9.76 -6.12 2.07
CA GLY A 124 -10.01 -4.87 2.79
C GLY A 124 -11.29 -4.17 2.34
N LYS A 125 -11.18 -2.90 1.99
CA LYS A 125 -12.27 -2.06 1.45
C LYS A 125 -12.38 -2.13 -0.07
N SER A 126 -11.42 -2.74 -0.78
CA SER A 126 -11.42 -2.86 -2.24
C SER A 126 -12.62 -3.60 -2.79
N ALA A 127 -12.98 -3.33 -4.05
CA ALA A 127 -14.03 -4.00 -4.78
C ALA A 127 -13.84 -5.53 -4.77
N ARG A 128 -14.95 -6.24 -4.76
CA ARG A 128 -15.03 -7.70 -4.80
C ARG A 128 -15.84 -8.16 -6.00
N ASP A 129 -15.45 -9.29 -6.53
CA ASP A 129 -16.13 -9.93 -7.65
C ASP A 129 -17.18 -10.95 -7.18
N VAL A 130 -17.50 -10.96 -5.88
CA VAL A 130 -18.51 -11.82 -5.25
C VAL A 130 -19.24 -11.07 -4.13
N ASP A 131 -20.50 -11.42 -3.89
CA ASP A 131 -21.35 -10.75 -2.89
C ASP A 131 -20.91 -11.00 -1.44
N ASN A 132 -20.27 -12.14 -1.20
CA ASN A 132 -19.86 -12.51 0.14
C ASN A 132 -18.51 -11.86 0.50
N ARG A 133 -18.54 -10.88 1.41
CA ARG A 133 -17.36 -10.16 1.87
C ARG A 133 -16.30 -11.01 2.57
N CYS A 134 -16.64 -12.20 3.01
CA CYS A 134 -15.71 -13.15 3.60
C CYS A 134 -15.01 -14.04 2.56
N MET A 135 -15.36 -13.91 1.30
CA MET A 135 -14.78 -14.68 0.21
C MET A 135 -13.86 -13.79 -0.64
N VAL A 136 -12.72 -14.34 -1.00
CA VAL A 136 -11.85 -13.81 -2.05
C VAL A 136 -12.00 -14.70 -3.26
N TRP A 137 -12.33 -14.11 -4.39
CA TRP A 137 -12.40 -14.78 -5.67
C TRP A 137 -11.85 -13.87 -6.77
N ILE A 138 -11.24 -14.43 -7.75
CA ILE A 138 -10.77 -13.75 -8.95
C ILE A 138 -10.86 -14.72 -10.13
N ASP A 139 -11.31 -14.24 -11.26
CA ASP A 139 -11.43 -15.02 -12.50
C ASP A 139 -10.09 -15.21 -13.21
N ASP A 140 -9.26 -14.16 -13.19
CA ASP A 140 -7.92 -14.14 -13.78
C ASP A 140 -6.92 -13.46 -12.83
N TRP A 141 -5.91 -14.20 -12.40
CA TRP A 141 -4.88 -13.68 -11.51
C TRP A 141 -4.04 -12.54 -12.15
N GLN A 142 -4.02 -12.44 -13.49
CA GLN A 142 -3.37 -11.33 -14.20
C GLN A 142 -3.98 -9.97 -13.85
N ARG A 143 -5.21 -9.95 -13.32
CA ARG A 143 -5.83 -8.72 -12.80
C ARG A 143 -5.05 -8.16 -11.62
N TYR A 144 -4.62 -9.00 -10.68
CA TYR A 144 -3.76 -8.56 -9.58
C TYR A 144 -2.46 -7.94 -10.08
N VAL A 145 -1.87 -8.52 -11.13
CA VAL A 145 -0.63 -8.03 -11.72
C VAL A 145 -0.86 -6.67 -12.40
N ALA A 146 -1.94 -6.53 -13.16
CA ALA A 146 -2.33 -5.28 -13.79
C ALA A 146 -2.64 -4.18 -12.76
N ASP A 147 -3.41 -4.52 -11.72
CA ASP A 147 -3.77 -3.63 -10.62
C ASP A 147 -2.52 -3.06 -9.93
N LEU A 148 -1.59 -3.93 -9.54
CA LEU A 148 -0.37 -3.52 -8.86
C LEU A 148 0.55 -2.70 -9.77
N ALA A 149 0.72 -3.12 -11.02
CA ALA A 149 1.53 -2.36 -11.99
C ALA A 149 0.95 -0.96 -12.22
N GLY A 150 -0.34 -0.86 -12.54
CA GLY A 150 -1.00 0.43 -12.77
C GLY A 150 -1.00 1.33 -11.54
N PHE A 151 -1.21 0.77 -10.35
CA PHE A 151 -1.12 1.52 -9.10
C PHE A 151 0.30 2.04 -8.84
N ALA A 152 1.32 1.21 -9.04
CA ALA A 152 2.72 1.62 -8.88
C ALA A 152 3.10 2.73 -9.87
N GLU A 153 2.72 2.60 -11.13
CA GLU A 153 3.02 3.57 -12.19
C GLU A 153 2.29 4.91 -12.02
N THR A 154 1.13 4.92 -11.39
CA THR A 154 0.34 6.14 -11.20
C THR A 154 0.53 6.70 -9.79
N ILE A 155 -0.04 6.07 -8.78
CA ILE A 155 -0.03 6.55 -7.39
C ILE A 155 1.37 6.42 -6.78
N GLY A 156 2.02 5.25 -6.92
CA GLY A 156 3.36 5.01 -6.37
C GLY A 156 4.39 6.03 -6.86
N GLN A 157 4.39 6.34 -8.14
CA GLN A 157 5.32 7.31 -8.73
C GLN A 157 5.10 8.74 -8.22
N GLN A 158 3.86 9.14 -7.91
CA GLN A 158 3.58 10.45 -7.31
C GLN A 158 4.28 10.60 -5.96
N TYR A 159 4.20 9.56 -5.11
CA TYR A 159 4.84 9.55 -3.79
C TYR A 159 6.36 9.32 -3.86
N ALA A 160 6.87 8.73 -4.94
CA ALA A 160 8.29 8.62 -5.17
C ALA A 160 8.95 9.96 -5.55
N ALA A 161 8.18 10.92 -6.09
CA ALA A 161 8.62 12.28 -6.40
C ALA A 161 9.94 12.35 -7.20
N GLY A 162 10.10 11.46 -8.18
CA GLY A 162 11.31 11.36 -9.01
C GLY A 162 12.48 10.58 -8.39
N MET A 163 12.34 10.08 -7.18
CA MET A 163 13.27 9.16 -6.54
C MET A 163 12.87 7.70 -6.83
N PRO A 164 13.68 6.69 -6.46
CA PRO A 164 13.34 5.29 -6.68
C PRO A 164 12.00 4.89 -6.08
N LEU A 165 11.23 4.12 -6.86
CA LEU A 165 10.05 3.40 -6.39
C LEU A 165 10.44 1.95 -6.11
N ASN A 166 10.08 1.45 -4.94
CA ASN A 166 10.41 0.11 -4.48
C ASN A 166 9.12 -0.68 -4.23
N LEU A 167 9.19 -2.00 -4.31
CA LEU A 167 8.12 -2.91 -3.93
C LEU A 167 8.51 -3.65 -2.65
N PHE A 168 7.62 -3.67 -1.67
CA PHE A 168 7.64 -4.61 -0.56
C PHE A 168 6.47 -5.58 -0.74
N CYS A 169 6.78 -6.87 -0.81
CA CYS A 169 5.80 -7.89 -1.16
C CYS A 169 5.79 -9.01 -0.12
N HIS A 170 4.60 -9.39 0.35
CA HIS A 170 4.43 -10.47 1.31
C HIS A 170 3.55 -11.59 0.74
N SER A 171 3.97 -12.84 0.87
CA SER A 171 3.16 -14.03 0.53
C SER A 171 2.56 -13.98 -0.89
N MET A 172 1.24 -13.96 -1.04
CA MET A 172 0.54 -13.79 -2.33
C MET A 172 1.05 -12.56 -3.09
N GLY A 173 1.23 -11.44 -2.38
CA GLY A 173 1.80 -10.22 -2.95
C GLY A 173 3.20 -10.41 -3.53
N GLY A 174 3.97 -11.38 -3.00
CA GLY A 174 5.28 -11.75 -3.54
C GLY A 174 5.20 -12.33 -4.96
N GLY A 175 4.24 -13.22 -5.19
CA GLY A 175 3.98 -13.76 -6.54
C GLY A 175 3.48 -12.68 -7.51
N ILE A 176 2.60 -11.80 -7.04
CA ILE A 176 2.10 -10.67 -7.85
C ILE A 176 3.24 -9.71 -8.19
N GLY A 177 4.05 -9.31 -7.20
CA GLY A 177 5.17 -8.40 -7.40
C GLY A 177 6.24 -8.95 -8.32
N ALA A 178 6.57 -10.25 -8.22
CA ALA A 178 7.49 -10.91 -9.14
C ALA A 178 6.97 -10.82 -10.59
N ALA A 179 5.69 -11.12 -10.81
CA ALA A 179 5.09 -11.05 -12.14
C ALA A 179 5.02 -9.61 -12.70
N VAL A 180 4.89 -8.59 -11.84
CA VAL A 180 4.98 -7.17 -12.26
C VAL A 180 6.38 -6.84 -12.77
N LEU A 181 7.43 -7.35 -12.12
CA LEU A 181 8.81 -7.07 -12.50
C LEU A 181 9.27 -7.82 -13.77
N GLU A 182 8.56 -8.87 -14.19
CA GLU A 182 8.83 -9.64 -15.41
C GLU A 182 8.15 -9.03 -16.66
N ARG A 183 7.37 -7.99 -16.52
CA ARG A 183 6.70 -7.27 -17.62
C ARG A 183 7.64 -6.26 -18.27
#